data_93db40d57c8175989a15bc0b57601d06
#
_entry.id   93db40d57c8175989a15bc0b57601d06
#
_cell.length_a   1.000
_cell.length_b   1.000
_cell.length_c   1.000
_cell.angle_alpha   90.00
_cell.angle_beta   90.00
_cell.angle_gamma   90.00
#
_symmetry.space_group_name_H-M   'P 1'
#
loop_
_entity.id
_entity.type
_entity.pdbx_description
1 polymer ?
#
loop_
_entity_poly.entity_id
_entity_poly.type
_entity_poly.pdbx_seq_one_letter_code
_entity_poly.pdbx_strand_id
1 'polypeptide(L)'
;ALDVFALCTLWIIAVPIANFGEGSDVTIGGIALRASISVVFAVDMGHRSRLAPQPFNYLRTHPLGLLAVLFPPVRVLFSLRLITSLFRRGHIERFMAAAGLLLFNGVLIVYFYERDAPGANITTLGSAMWWAVVTVSTVGYGDTYPVTIGGRVVATGIMAIGILTLAVVTAQVS
;
A
#
# COMPACT_ATOMS: atom_id res chain seq x y z
N ALA A 1 8.71 12.68 -1.15
CA ALA A 1 9.48 11.54 -1.69
C ALA A 1 9.25 10.27 -0.89
N LEU A 2 9.33 10.29 0.46
CA LEU A 2 9.16 9.10 1.31
C LEU A 2 7.75 8.57 1.35
N ASP A 3 6.74 9.44 1.28
CA ASP A 3 5.35 9.00 1.25
C ASP A 3 5.06 8.16 -0.01
N VAL A 4 5.67 8.54 -1.14
CA VAL A 4 5.60 7.75 -2.39
C VAL A 4 6.39 6.44 -2.24
N PHE A 5 7.57 6.47 -1.62
CA PHE A 5 8.35 5.27 -1.35
C PHE A 5 7.62 4.32 -0.39
N ALA A 6 6.95 4.86 0.64
CA ALA A 6 6.10 4.07 1.54
C ALA A 6 4.96 3.37 0.78
N LEU A 7 4.30 4.09 -0.15
CA LEU A 7 3.27 3.53 -1.01
C LEU A 7 3.81 2.39 -1.89
N CYS A 8 4.95 2.60 -2.53
CA CYS A 8 5.56 1.59 -3.41
C CYS A 8 6.01 0.33 -2.67
N THR A 9 6.25 0.40 -1.37
CA THR A 9 6.75 -0.73 -0.57
C THR A 9 5.68 -1.41 0.30
N LEU A 10 4.43 -0.99 0.24
CA LEU A 10 3.34 -1.57 1.04
C LEU A 10 3.17 -3.08 0.83
N TRP A 11 3.29 -3.55 -0.40
CA TRP A 11 3.14 -4.96 -0.74
C TRP A 11 4.20 -5.85 -0.08
N ILE A 12 5.42 -5.36 0.13
CA ILE A 12 6.52 -6.09 0.79
C ILE A 12 6.19 -6.35 2.26
N ILE A 13 5.34 -5.51 2.86
CA ILE A 13 4.91 -5.65 4.25
C ILE A 13 3.75 -6.63 4.37
N ALA A 14 2.87 -6.65 3.39
CA ALA A 14 1.66 -7.47 3.42
C ALA A 14 1.95 -8.96 3.15
N VAL A 15 2.92 -9.26 2.29
CA VAL A 15 3.29 -10.63 1.90
C VAL A 15 3.59 -11.56 3.09
N PRO A 16 4.34 -11.15 4.12
CA PRO A 16 4.63 -12.05 5.22
C PRO A 16 3.53 -12.16 6.28
N ILE A 17 2.60 -11.21 6.33
CA ILE A 17 1.41 -11.33 7.20
C ILE A 17 0.53 -12.47 6.67
N ALA A 18 0.52 -12.67 5.34
CA ALA A 18 -0.15 -13.78 4.70
C ALA A 18 0.40 -15.16 5.10
N ASN A 19 1.71 -15.25 5.31
CA ASN A 19 2.40 -16.52 5.52
C ASN A 19 2.57 -16.89 7.00
N PHE A 20 2.02 -16.15 7.95
CA PHE A 20 2.10 -16.47 9.38
C PHE A 20 1.31 -17.74 9.76
N GLY A 21 0.51 -18.31 8.86
CA GLY A 21 -0.30 -19.51 9.11
C GLY A 21 0.27 -20.83 8.54
N GLU A 22 1.20 -20.76 7.61
CA GLU A 22 1.83 -21.92 6.99
C GLU A 22 3.34 -21.82 7.21
N GLY A 23 3.95 -22.85 7.79
CA GLY A 23 5.37 -22.92 8.17
C GLY A 23 6.34 -22.71 6.99
N SER A 24 6.26 -21.58 6.35
CA SER A 24 7.12 -21.17 5.26
C SER A 24 8.42 -20.62 5.84
N ASP A 25 9.51 -21.22 5.43
CA ASP A 25 10.84 -20.71 5.65
C ASP A 25 10.90 -19.22 5.34
N VAL A 26 11.03 -18.40 6.38
CA VAL A 26 11.28 -16.96 6.25
C VAL A 26 12.62 -16.83 5.54
N THR A 27 12.59 -16.71 4.22
CA THR A 27 13.82 -16.65 3.44
C THR A 27 14.64 -15.46 3.90
N ILE A 28 15.95 -15.69 4.14
CA ILE A 28 16.94 -14.67 4.55
C ILE A 28 16.82 -13.42 3.66
N GLY A 29 16.51 -13.61 2.35
CA GLY A 29 16.24 -12.53 1.41
C GLY A 29 15.04 -11.65 1.78
N GLY A 30 13.96 -12.22 2.30
CA GLY A 30 12.78 -11.46 2.74
C GLY A 30 13.07 -10.63 3.99
N ILE A 31 13.85 -11.15 4.94
CA ILE A 31 14.29 -10.41 6.12
C ILE A 31 15.22 -9.26 5.71
N ALA A 32 16.21 -9.54 4.85
CA ALA A 32 17.16 -8.54 4.37
C ALA A 32 16.47 -7.38 3.63
N LEU A 33 15.48 -7.68 2.77
CA LEU A 33 14.71 -6.67 2.05
C LEU A 33 13.91 -5.77 3.00
N ARG A 34 13.28 -6.34 4.03
CA ARG A 34 12.56 -5.57 5.05
C ARG A 34 13.47 -4.70 5.90
N ALA A 35 14.62 -5.26 6.30
CA ALA A 35 15.63 -4.51 7.03
C ALA A 35 16.13 -3.33 6.20
N SER A 36 16.41 -3.52 4.91
CA SER A 36 16.84 -2.45 4.00
C SER A 36 15.81 -1.31 3.92
N ILE A 37 14.52 -1.62 3.80
CA ILE A 37 13.47 -0.62 3.78
C ILE A 37 13.39 0.13 5.12
N SER A 38 13.52 -0.58 6.24
CA SER A 38 13.54 0.04 7.58
C SER A 38 14.73 0.99 7.75
N VAL A 39 15.90 0.62 7.21
CA VAL A 39 17.10 1.48 7.19
C VAL A 39 16.85 2.75 6.39
N VAL A 40 16.22 2.69 5.22
CA VAL A 40 15.88 3.88 4.42
C VAL A 40 14.98 4.83 5.20
N PHE A 41 13.95 4.32 5.89
CA PHE A 41 13.09 5.14 6.76
C PHE A 41 13.85 5.73 7.95
N ALA A 42 14.75 4.96 8.57
CA ALA A 42 15.58 5.42 9.67
C ALA A 42 16.56 6.53 9.24
N VAL A 43 17.19 6.39 8.08
CA VAL A 43 18.10 7.38 7.50
C VAL A 43 17.37 8.69 7.19
N ASP A 44 16.17 8.61 6.58
CA ASP A 44 15.39 9.84 6.32
C ASP A 44 14.94 10.53 7.62
N MET A 45 14.47 9.74 8.59
CA MET A 45 14.10 10.28 9.90
C MET A 45 15.30 10.96 10.58
N GLY A 46 16.48 10.34 10.52
CA GLY A 46 17.74 10.90 11.01
C GLY A 46 18.14 12.18 10.28
N HIS A 47 18.01 12.19 8.95
CA HIS A 47 18.30 13.38 8.15
C HIS A 47 17.35 14.54 8.49
N ARG A 48 16.06 14.30 8.60
CA ARG A 48 15.05 15.32 8.99
C ARG A 48 15.25 15.81 10.41
N SER A 49 15.62 14.93 11.34
CA SER A 49 15.89 15.34 12.72
C SER A 49 17.12 16.23 12.83
N ARG A 50 18.16 16.00 12.00
CA ARG A 50 19.37 16.87 11.95
C ARG A 50 19.10 18.24 11.35
N LEU A 51 18.15 18.35 10.44
CA LEU A 51 17.73 19.63 9.83
C LEU A 51 16.75 20.42 10.70
N ALA A 52 16.19 19.82 11.73
CA ALA A 52 15.27 20.47 12.64
C ALA A 52 16.02 21.37 13.65
N PRO A 53 15.48 22.53 14.02
CA PRO A 53 16.11 23.44 15.00
C PRO A 53 16.37 22.79 16.36
N GLN A 54 15.59 21.76 16.71
CA GLN A 54 15.73 20.96 17.94
C GLN A 54 15.53 19.47 17.61
N PRO A 55 16.60 18.72 17.34
CA PRO A 55 16.51 17.35 16.84
C PRO A 55 15.82 16.38 17.82
N PHE A 56 16.02 16.54 19.11
CA PHE A 56 15.41 15.70 20.15
C PHE A 56 13.91 15.94 20.29
N ASN A 57 13.49 17.19 20.15
CA ASN A 57 12.08 17.58 20.23
C ASN A 57 11.31 17.12 18.97
N TYR A 58 11.99 17.10 17.81
CA TYR A 58 11.43 16.60 16.55
C TYR A 58 11.03 15.12 16.65
N LEU A 59 11.88 14.27 17.21
CA LEU A 59 11.59 12.86 17.42
C LEU A 59 10.39 12.63 18.36
N ARG A 60 10.28 13.46 19.38
CA ARG A 60 9.20 13.39 20.38
C ARG A 60 7.85 13.89 19.85
N THR A 61 7.89 14.88 18.94
CA THR A 61 6.67 15.47 18.35
C THR A 61 6.16 14.69 17.14
N HIS A 62 6.98 13.74 16.58
CA HIS A 62 6.60 12.91 15.44
C HIS A 62 6.65 11.42 15.77
N PRO A 63 5.86 10.94 16.76
CA PRO A 63 5.90 9.55 17.21
C PRO A 63 5.54 8.54 16.11
N LEU A 64 4.67 8.94 15.17
CA LEU A 64 4.30 8.11 14.02
C LEU A 64 5.49 7.77 13.11
N GLY A 65 6.46 8.68 12.97
CA GLY A 65 7.68 8.43 12.22
C GLY A 65 8.57 7.36 12.87
N LEU A 66 8.73 7.43 14.18
CA LEU A 66 9.45 6.44 14.98
C LEU A 66 8.75 5.07 14.93
N LEU A 67 7.42 5.05 15.08
CA LEU A 67 6.62 3.84 14.98
C LEU A 67 6.72 3.20 13.59
N ALA A 68 6.79 3.99 12.51
CA ALA A 68 6.95 3.47 11.16
C ALA A 68 8.32 2.81 10.90
N VAL A 69 9.36 3.21 11.64
CA VAL A 69 10.67 2.54 11.59
C VAL A 69 10.62 1.20 12.33
N LEU A 70 10.00 1.17 13.53
CA LEU A 70 9.93 0.01 14.42
C LEU A 70 8.86 -1.00 13.98
N PHE A 71 7.70 -0.50 13.54
CA PHE A 71 6.56 -1.33 13.15
C PHE A 71 6.18 -1.09 11.68
N PRO A 72 6.62 -1.99 10.77
CA PRO A 72 6.30 -1.88 9.33
C PRO A 72 4.82 -1.63 8.99
N PRO A 73 3.83 -2.26 9.64
CA PRO A 73 2.41 -2.01 9.35
C PRO A 73 1.97 -0.55 9.54
N VAL A 74 2.61 0.18 10.43
CA VAL A 74 2.30 1.61 10.69
C VAL A 74 2.62 2.49 9.47
N ARG A 75 3.45 2.01 8.54
CA ARG A 75 3.74 2.71 7.28
C ARG A 75 2.49 2.95 6.44
N VAL A 76 1.47 2.11 6.57
CA VAL A 76 0.16 2.30 5.94
C VAL A 76 -0.47 3.64 6.35
N LEU A 77 -0.28 4.08 7.61
CA LEU A 77 -0.79 5.37 8.10
C LEU A 77 -0.14 6.58 7.39
N PHE A 78 1.11 6.45 6.94
CA PHE A 78 1.75 7.49 6.11
C PHE A 78 1.07 7.63 4.75
N SER A 79 0.63 6.52 4.18
CA SER A 79 -0.13 6.52 2.92
C SER A 79 -1.47 7.22 3.07
N LEU A 80 -2.17 7.00 4.19
CA LEU A 80 -3.41 7.72 4.52
C LEU A 80 -3.17 9.23 4.71
N ARG A 81 -2.06 9.61 5.34
CA ARG A 81 -1.68 11.02 5.50
C ARG A 81 -1.40 11.69 4.14
N LEU A 82 -0.80 10.96 3.20
CA LEU A 82 -0.61 11.45 1.83
C LEU A 82 -1.96 11.72 1.17
N ILE A 83 -2.89 10.77 1.23
CA ILE A 83 -4.24 10.91 0.68
C ILE A 83 -4.92 12.18 1.23
N THR A 84 -4.95 12.35 2.55
CA THR A 84 -5.58 13.53 3.16
C THR A 84 -4.89 14.84 2.78
N SER A 85 -3.57 14.84 2.58
CA SER A 85 -2.81 16.02 2.13
C SER A 85 -3.11 16.41 0.69
N LEU A 86 -3.43 15.42 -0.15
CA LEU A 86 -3.78 15.61 -1.55
C LEU A 86 -5.18 16.20 -1.72
N PHE A 87 -6.15 15.76 -0.90
CA PHE A 87 -7.48 16.34 -0.87
C PHE A 87 -7.50 17.82 -0.49
N ARG A 88 -6.55 18.26 0.37
CA ARG A 88 -6.50 19.66 0.85
C ARG A 88 -5.94 20.67 -0.15
N ARG A 89 -5.31 20.24 -1.26
CA ARG A 89 -4.54 21.13 -2.16
C ARG A 89 -5.05 21.25 -3.59
N GLY A 90 -6.20 20.66 -3.92
CA GLY A 90 -6.84 20.82 -5.25
C GLY A 90 -6.04 20.33 -6.46
N HIS A 91 -5.02 19.49 -6.25
CA HIS A 91 -4.19 18.95 -7.34
C HIS A 91 -4.65 17.54 -7.73
N ILE A 92 -5.60 17.47 -8.65
CA ILE A 92 -6.16 16.20 -9.15
C ILE A 92 -5.08 15.24 -9.66
N GLU A 93 -4.05 15.77 -10.33
CA GLU A 93 -2.95 14.97 -10.88
C GLU A 93 -2.23 14.17 -9.79
N ARG A 94 -1.93 14.80 -8.66
CA ARG A 94 -1.28 14.14 -7.52
C ARG A 94 -2.19 13.13 -6.85
N PHE A 95 -3.48 13.44 -6.77
CA PHE A 95 -4.47 12.50 -6.24
C PHE A 95 -4.55 11.26 -7.13
N MET A 96 -4.68 11.44 -8.46
CA MET A 96 -4.73 10.34 -9.42
C MET A 96 -3.46 9.48 -9.38
N ALA A 97 -2.28 10.11 -9.30
CA ALA A 97 -1.02 9.39 -9.17
C ALA A 97 -0.95 8.55 -7.88
N ALA A 98 -1.38 9.11 -6.75
CA ALA A 98 -1.40 8.39 -5.48
C ALA A 98 -2.44 7.26 -5.46
N ALA A 99 -3.64 7.49 -6.00
CA ALA A 99 -4.67 6.47 -6.14
C ALA A 99 -4.19 5.33 -7.04
N GLY A 100 -3.56 5.64 -8.18
CA GLY A 100 -2.97 4.65 -9.07
C GLY A 100 -1.88 3.82 -8.40
N LEU A 101 -0.99 4.44 -7.62
CA LEU A 101 0.03 3.72 -6.84
C LEU A 101 -0.59 2.82 -5.78
N LEU A 102 -1.61 3.28 -5.06
CA LEU A 102 -2.31 2.48 -4.05
C LEU A 102 -3.02 1.28 -4.69
N LEU A 103 -3.73 1.50 -5.80
CA LEU A 103 -4.40 0.44 -6.55
C LEU A 103 -3.37 -0.58 -7.05
N PHE A 104 -2.27 -0.15 -7.65
CA PHE A 104 -1.22 -1.04 -8.12
C PHE A 104 -0.62 -1.90 -6.99
N ASN A 105 -0.31 -1.29 -5.83
CA ASN A 105 0.15 -2.04 -4.65
C ASN A 105 -0.91 -3.03 -4.16
N GLY A 106 -2.18 -2.61 -4.12
CA GLY A 106 -3.29 -3.49 -3.76
C GLY A 106 -3.40 -4.70 -4.69
N VAL A 107 -3.25 -4.50 -6.00
CA VAL A 107 -3.23 -5.57 -7.00
C VAL A 107 -2.08 -6.56 -6.74
N LEU A 108 -0.89 -6.06 -6.47
CA LEU A 108 0.26 -6.92 -6.13
C LEU A 108 0.00 -7.75 -4.88
N ILE A 109 -0.61 -7.15 -3.86
CA ILE A 109 -0.94 -7.85 -2.62
C ILE A 109 -2.00 -8.94 -2.88
N VAL A 110 -3.07 -8.63 -3.62
CA VAL A 110 -4.07 -9.63 -4.01
C VAL A 110 -3.43 -10.77 -4.80
N TYR A 111 -2.60 -10.46 -5.79
CA TYR A 111 -1.86 -11.47 -6.54
C TYR A 111 -1.05 -12.41 -5.63
N PHE A 112 -0.33 -11.86 -4.63
CA PHE A 112 0.44 -12.67 -3.70
C PHE A 112 -0.40 -13.56 -2.79
N TYR A 113 -1.60 -13.13 -2.40
CA TYR A 113 -2.52 -13.97 -1.62
C TYR A 113 -3.17 -15.08 -2.46
N GLU A 114 -3.43 -14.81 -3.75
CA GLU A 114 -4.25 -15.67 -4.59
C GLU A 114 -3.43 -16.67 -5.42
N ARG A 115 -2.23 -16.29 -5.90
CA ARG A 115 -1.50 -17.02 -6.94
C ARG A 115 -1.31 -18.53 -6.66
N ASP A 116 -1.13 -18.89 -5.38
CA ASP A 116 -0.85 -20.27 -4.95
C ASP A 116 -2.04 -20.86 -4.14
N ALA A 117 -3.16 -20.14 -4.04
CA ALA A 117 -4.31 -20.56 -3.23
C ALA A 117 -5.16 -21.61 -3.95
N PRO A 118 -5.64 -22.65 -3.22
CA PRO A 118 -6.52 -23.68 -3.79
C PRO A 118 -7.81 -23.05 -4.34
N GLY A 119 -8.14 -23.35 -5.59
CA GLY A 119 -9.35 -22.86 -6.27
C GLY A 119 -9.28 -21.39 -6.71
N ALA A 120 -8.12 -20.74 -6.62
CA ALA A 120 -7.96 -19.38 -7.10
C ALA A 120 -7.96 -19.30 -8.63
N ASN A 121 -8.55 -18.24 -9.16
CA ASN A 121 -8.55 -17.89 -10.58
C ASN A 121 -7.65 -16.68 -10.91
N ILE A 122 -7.08 -16.05 -9.88
CA ILE A 122 -6.06 -15.02 -10.00
C ILE A 122 -4.68 -15.63 -9.81
N THR A 123 -4.18 -16.35 -10.80
CA THR A 123 -2.91 -17.10 -10.74
C THR A 123 -1.73 -16.35 -11.38
N THR A 124 -2.00 -15.28 -12.13
CA THR A 124 -0.98 -14.46 -12.80
C THR A 124 -1.17 -12.99 -12.44
N LEU A 125 -0.10 -12.20 -12.55
CA LEU A 125 -0.19 -10.75 -12.37
C LEU A 125 -1.15 -10.12 -13.41
N GLY A 126 -1.20 -10.67 -14.62
CA GLY A 126 -2.12 -10.21 -15.65
C GLY A 126 -3.59 -10.40 -15.25
N SER A 127 -3.96 -11.56 -14.67
CA SER A 127 -5.31 -11.79 -14.17
C SER A 127 -5.65 -10.91 -12.97
N ALA A 128 -4.68 -10.62 -12.10
CA ALA A 128 -4.88 -9.67 -11.00
C ALA A 128 -5.13 -8.23 -11.49
N MET A 129 -4.36 -7.79 -12.47
CA MET A 129 -4.55 -6.46 -13.08
C MET A 129 -5.89 -6.37 -13.82
N TRP A 130 -6.25 -7.39 -14.58
CA TRP A 130 -7.55 -7.49 -15.24
C TRP A 130 -8.70 -7.37 -14.25
N TRP A 131 -8.66 -8.20 -13.20
CA TRP A 131 -9.64 -8.15 -12.12
C TRP A 131 -9.77 -6.75 -11.50
N ALA A 132 -8.66 -6.10 -11.21
CA ALA A 132 -8.68 -4.77 -10.62
C ALA A 132 -9.30 -3.72 -11.53
N VAL A 133 -8.96 -3.73 -12.83
CA VAL A 133 -9.55 -2.81 -13.82
C VAL A 133 -11.06 -3.03 -13.90
N VAL A 134 -11.51 -4.27 -14.02
CA VAL A 134 -12.93 -4.63 -14.12
C VAL A 134 -13.69 -4.25 -12.84
N THR A 135 -13.04 -4.39 -11.67
CA THR A 135 -13.62 -4.06 -10.37
C THR A 135 -13.70 -2.55 -10.15
N VAL A 136 -12.60 -1.81 -10.40
CA VAL A 136 -12.54 -0.36 -10.20
C VAL A 136 -13.43 0.38 -11.19
N SER A 137 -13.55 -0.13 -12.42
CA SER A 137 -14.48 0.41 -13.42
C SER A 137 -15.96 0.08 -13.13
N THR A 138 -16.23 -0.68 -12.05
CA THR A 138 -17.58 -1.13 -11.64
C THR A 138 -18.29 -2.04 -12.67
N VAL A 139 -17.57 -2.62 -13.63
CA VAL A 139 -18.11 -3.55 -14.64
C VAL A 139 -18.42 -4.91 -14.00
N GLY A 140 -17.47 -5.50 -13.25
CA GLY A 140 -17.68 -6.70 -12.44
C GLY A 140 -18.09 -7.93 -13.24
N TYR A 141 -17.34 -8.34 -14.27
CA TYR A 141 -17.66 -9.55 -15.06
C TYR A 141 -17.80 -10.81 -14.25
N GLY A 142 -17.09 -10.93 -13.10
CA GLY A 142 -17.15 -12.10 -12.24
C GLY A 142 -16.35 -13.32 -12.75
N ASP A 143 -15.55 -13.13 -13.77
CA ASP A 143 -14.64 -14.12 -14.34
C ASP A 143 -13.41 -14.39 -13.46
N THR A 144 -12.97 -13.36 -12.75
CA THR A 144 -11.87 -13.40 -11.78
C THR A 144 -12.24 -12.68 -10.50
N TYR A 145 -11.89 -13.26 -9.33
CA TYR A 145 -12.17 -12.67 -8.02
C TYR A 145 -11.28 -13.33 -6.93
N PRO A 146 -10.98 -12.60 -5.82
CA PRO A 146 -10.21 -13.16 -4.71
C PRO A 146 -11.00 -14.22 -3.95
N VAL A 147 -10.37 -15.39 -3.69
CA VAL A 147 -10.94 -16.48 -2.92
C VAL A 147 -10.44 -16.50 -1.48
N THR A 148 -9.21 -16.04 -1.23
CA THR A 148 -8.62 -16.01 0.11
C THR A 148 -9.20 -14.89 0.98
N ILE A 149 -9.20 -15.08 2.30
CA ILE A 149 -9.64 -14.03 3.23
C ILE A 149 -8.74 -12.80 3.11
N GLY A 150 -7.40 -12.98 3.03
CA GLY A 150 -6.45 -11.89 2.88
C GLY A 150 -6.67 -11.12 1.58
N GLY A 151 -6.83 -11.83 0.46
CA GLY A 151 -7.16 -11.24 -0.84
C GLY A 151 -8.46 -10.42 -0.80
N ARG A 152 -9.52 -10.94 -0.17
CA ARG A 152 -10.82 -10.25 -0.03
C ARG A 152 -10.75 -8.98 0.82
N VAL A 153 -9.98 -8.99 1.91
CA VAL A 153 -9.77 -7.79 2.74
C VAL A 153 -9.09 -6.69 1.93
N VAL A 154 -8.02 -7.03 1.20
CA VAL A 154 -7.33 -6.06 0.33
C VAL A 154 -8.23 -5.60 -0.82
N ALA A 155 -8.98 -6.52 -1.43
CA ALA A 155 -9.96 -6.22 -2.47
C ALA A 155 -10.99 -5.19 -2.03
N THR A 156 -11.50 -5.31 -0.80
CA THR A 156 -12.43 -4.31 -0.23
C THR A 156 -11.79 -2.91 -0.18
N GLY A 157 -10.51 -2.83 0.18
CA GLY A 157 -9.75 -1.58 0.13
C GLY A 157 -9.61 -1.01 -1.29
N ILE A 158 -9.32 -1.88 -2.28
CA ILE A 158 -9.24 -1.50 -3.70
C ILE A 158 -10.59 -0.95 -4.18
N MET A 159 -11.70 -1.60 -3.85
CA MET A 159 -13.06 -1.15 -4.19
C MET A 159 -13.35 0.24 -3.60
N ALA A 160 -13.03 0.46 -2.33
CA ALA A 160 -13.22 1.75 -1.68
C ALA A 160 -12.41 2.87 -2.37
N ILE A 161 -11.12 2.61 -2.69
CA ILE A 161 -10.26 3.56 -3.41
C ILE A 161 -10.82 3.82 -4.82
N GLY A 162 -11.28 2.79 -5.51
CA GLY A 162 -11.90 2.91 -6.84
C GLY A 162 -13.12 3.82 -6.84
N ILE A 163 -14.06 3.61 -5.92
CA ILE A 163 -15.26 4.43 -5.76
C ILE A 163 -14.89 5.90 -5.47
N LEU A 164 -13.95 6.13 -4.53
CA LEU A 164 -13.48 7.47 -4.22
C LEU A 164 -12.82 8.15 -5.42
N THR A 165 -12.05 7.41 -6.20
CA THR A 165 -11.38 7.93 -7.40
C THR A 165 -12.39 8.36 -8.44
N LEU A 166 -13.42 7.54 -8.71
CA LEU A 166 -14.51 7.87 -9.63
C LEU A 166 -15.28 9.11 -9.15
N ALA A 167 -15.61 9.17 -7.85
CA ALA A 167 -16.31 10.32 -7.27
C ALA A 167 -15.53 11.63 -7.43
N VAL A 168 -14.20 11.60 -7.18
CA VAL A 168 -13.32 12.77 -7.35
C VAL A 168 -13.23 13.19 -8.82
N VAL A 169 -13.06 12.24 -9.74
CA VAL A 169 -13.02 12.54 -11.18
C VAL A 169 -14.33 13.17 -11.64
N THR A 170 -15.47 12.61 -11.26
CA THR A 170 -16.78 13.15 -11.61
C THR A 170 -16.99 14.56 -11.07
N ALA A 171 -16.60 14.81 -9.82
CA ALA A 171 -16.71 16.13 -9.21
C ALA A 171 -15.83 17.22 -9.86
N GLN A 172 -14.78 16.82 -10.58
CA GLN A 172 -13.90 17.78 -11.29
C GLN A 172 -14.41 18.13 -12.70
N VAL A 173 -15.27 17.28 -13.27
CA VAL A 173 -15.84 17.48 -14.61
C VAL A 173 -17.16 18.27 -14.56
N SER A 174 -17.79 18.34 -13.38
CA SER A 174 -19.01 19.12 -13.12
C SER A 174 -18.71 20.58 -12.88
#